data_d543feca74e265a97789d7a277febef5
#
_entry.id   d543feca74e265a97789d7a277febef5
#
_cell.length_a   1.000
_cell.length_b   1.000
_cell.length_c   1.000
_cell.angle_alpha   90.00
_cell.angle_beta   90.00
_cell.angle_gamma   90.00
#
_symmetry.space_group_name_H-M   'P 1'
#
loop_
_entity.id
_entity.type
_entity.pdbx_description
1 polymer ?
#
loop_
_entity_poly.entity_id
_entity_poly.type
_entity_poly.pdbx_seq_one_letter_code
_entity_poly.pdbx_strand_id
1 'polypeptide(L)'
;RIVVGNQLCVLPSPPAAARKHRNRFACCHLCILLRFFELVSMDTLIYLTPALIVLATFVTMEGVAWVAHKYLMHGLMWYFHEDHHAHEPGFFEKNDAFFLIFAVPSAWCFITGSMAGGDFRVWIGTGIAAYGLAYFLVHDIFIHQRFKLFTRTENVYLMAIRKAHKVHHK
;
A
#
# COMPACT_ATOMS: atom_id res chain seq x y z
N ARG A 1 11.98 -28.49 34.34
CA ARG A 1 12.05 -27.01 34.29
C ARG A 1 11.98 -26.61 32.84
N ILE A 2 10.91 -25.98 32.45
CA ILE A 2 10.77 -25.42 31.10
C ILE A 2 10.67 -23.88 31.26
N VAL A 3 11.59 -23.16 30.66
CA VAL A 3 11.60 -21.69 30.67
C VAL A 3 10.79 -21.22 29.45
N VAL A 4 9.73 -20.48 29.68
CA VAL A 4 8.88 -19.91 28.62
C VAL A 4 8.70 -18.43 28.92
N GLY A 5 9.45 -17.59 28.20
CA GLY A 5 9.51 -16.15 28.47
C GLY A 5 10.14 -15.87 29.84
N ASN A 6 10.03 -14.65 30.35
CA ASN A 6 10.59 -14.25 31.65
C ASN A 6 9.79 -14.75 32.87
N GLN A 7 8.94 -15.75 32.74
CA GLN A 7 8.20 -16.35 33.85
C GLN A 7 8.64 -17.79 34.12
N LEU A 8 9.11 -18.02 35.34
CA LEU A 8 9.48 -19.33 35.86
C LEU A 8 8.20 -20.07 36.26
N CYS A 9 7.77 -21.03 35.43
CA CYS A 9 6.68 -21.94 35.85
C CYS A 9 7.25 -22.99 36.82
N VAL A 10 7.13 -22.73 38.12
CA VAL A 10 7.47 -23.68 39.15
C VAL A 10 6.32 -24.64 39.26
N LEU A 11 6.53 -25.88 38.81
CA LEU A 11 5.57 -26.98 39.06
C LEU A 11 5.58 -27.32 40.53
N PRO A 12 4.43 -27.37 41.23
CA PRO A 12 4.35 -27.87 42.59
C PRO A 12 4.72 -29.36 42.64
N SER A 13 5.48 -29.75 43.68
CA SER A 13 5.85 -31.13 43.97
C SER A 13 4.59 -31.97 44.17
N PRO A 14 4.53 -33.22 43.64
CA PRO A 14 3.33 -34.00 43.70
C PRO A 14 3.05 -34.52 45.13
N PRO A 15 1.80 -34.42 45.63
CA PRO A 15 1.37 -35.25 46.75
C PRO A 15 1.20 -36.71 46.27
N ALA A 16 1.61 -37.64 47.09
CA ALA A 16 1.44 -39.08 46.87
C ALA A 16 -0.04 -39.46 46.72
N ALA A 17 -0.34 -40.37 45.83
CA ALA A 17 -1.62 -41.03 45.53
C ALA A 17 -2.40 -40.51 44.31
N ALA A 18 -2.29 -41.30 43.28
CA ALA A 18 -3.28 -41.65 42.25
C ALA A 18 -4.57 -40.83 42.18
N ARG A 19 -4.54 -39.81 41.27
CA ARG A 19 -5.69 -39.42 40.40
C ARG A 19 -5.30 -38.19 39.59
N LYS A 20 -5.30 -38.30 38.27
CA LYS A 20 -5.32 -37.25 37.25
C LYS A 20 -4.25 -37.30 36.17
N HIS A 21 -4.16 -38.44 35.51
CA HIS A 21 -3.54 -38.43 34.17
C HIS A 21 -4.33 -37.59 33.14
N ARG A 22 -5.62 -37.35 33.38
CA ARG A 22 -6.50 -36.62 32.44
C ARG A 22 -6.23 -35.14 32.34
N ASN A 23 -5.85 -34.47 33.42
CA ASN A 23 -5.70 -33.01 33.46
C ASN A 23 -4.30 -32.52 32.98
N ARG A 24 -3.29 -33.34 33.00
CA ARG A 24 -1.96 -33.01 32.49
C ARG A 24 -1.93 -32.90 30.97
N PHE A 25 -2.64 -33.79 30.29
CA PHE A 25 -2.75 -33.75 28.82
C PHE A 25 -3.61 -32.58 28.35
N ALA A 26 -4.69 -32.27 29.03
CA ALA A 26 -5.55 -31.12 28.67
C ALA A 26 -4.82 -29.79 28.85
N CYS A 27 -4.02 -29.63 29.91
CA CYS A 27 -3.23 -28.40 30.10
C CYS A 27 -2.14 -28.27 29.03
N CYS A 28 -1.50 -29.37 28.63
CA CYS A 28 -0.49 -29.36 27.57
C CYS A 28 -1.11 -29.05 26.20
N HIS A 29 -2.27 -29.59 25.87
CA HIS A 29 -2.97 -29.32 24.64
C HIS A 29 -3.45 -27.86 24.55
N LEU A 30 -3.98 -27.30 25.63
CA LEU A 30 -4.40 -25.91 25.69
C LEU A 30 -3.20 -24.95 25.52
N CYS A 31 -2.08 -25.24 26.18
CA CYS A 31 -0.85 -24.47 26.00
C CYS A 31 -0.32 -24.54 24.55
N ILE A 32 -0.39 -25.71 23.92
CA ILE A 32 0.01 -25.88 22.51
C ILE A 32 -0.94 -25.10 21.60
N LEU A 33 -2.25 -25.16 21.81
CA LEU A 33 -3.24 -24.40 21.03
C LEU A 33 -3.10 -22.91 21.19
N LEU A 34 -2.86 -22.40 22.40
CA LEU A 34 -2.65 -20.98 22.64
C LEU A 34 -1.36 -20.50 21.96
N ARG A 35 -0.29 -21.28 22.01
CA ARG A 35 0.96 -20.97 21.30
C ARG A 35 0.81 -21.02 19.78
N PHE A 36 0.08 -22.00 19.28
CA PHE A 36 -0.23 -22.06 17.84
C PHE A 36 -1.06 -20.86 17.40
N PHE A 37 -2.05 -20.44 18.20
CA PHE A 37 -2.85 -19.25 17.93
C PHE A 37 -2.03 -17.96 18.00
N GLU A 38 -1.12 -17.81 18.97
CA GLU A 38 -0.18 -16.69 19.06
C GLU A 38 0.75 -16.64 17.84
N LEU A 39 1.33 -17.79 17.43
CA LEU A 39 2.23 -17.86 16.27
C LEU A 39 1.49 -17.53 14.97
N VAL A 40 0.31 -18.10 14.75
CA VAL A 40 -0.52 -17.79 13.56
C VAL A 40 -0.96 -16.33 13.56
N SER A 41 -1.28 -15.75 14.71
CA SER A 41 -1.62 -14.33 14.85
C SER A 41 -0.43 -13.42 14.54
N MET A 42 0.75 -13.73 15.03
CA MET A 42 1.97 -12.95 14.78
C MET A 42 2.38 -13.02 13.31
N ASP A 43 2.38 -14.19 12.69
CA ASP A 43 2.70 -14.34 11.26
C ASP A 43 1.69 -13.60 10.39
N THR A 44 0.40 -13.69 10.72
CA THR A 44 -0.66 -12.95 10.01
C THR A 44 -0.44 -11.43 10.10
N LEU A 45 -0.09 -10.92 11.28
CA LEU A 45 0.20 -9.49 11.48
C LEU A 45 1.43 -9.02 10.70
N ILE A 46 2.49 -9.83 10.60
CA ILE A 46 3.71 -9.52 9.86
C ILE A 46 3.42 -9.26 8.38
N TYR A 47 2.52 -10.03 7.77
CA TYR A 47 2.15 -9.85 6.36
C TYR A 47 1.00 -8.86 6.16
N LEU A 48 0.04 -8.82 7.07
CA LEU A 48 -1.15 -7.98 6.94
C LEU A 48 -0.82 -6.49 7.13
N THR A 49 0.06 -6.16 8.09
CA THR A 49 0.42 -4.75 8.36
C THR A 49 1.05 -4.06 7.15
N PRO A 50 2.05 -4.63 6.46
CA PRO A 50 2.57 -4.08 5.22
C PRO A 50 1.51 -3.88 4.15
N ALA A 51 0.67 -4.88 3.92
CA ALA A 51 -0.39 -4.81 2.93
C ALA A 51 -1.40 -3.70 3.23
N LEU A 52 -1.78 -3.53 4.49
CA LEU A 52 -2.67 -2.45 4.92
C LEU A 52 -2.03 -1.07 4.76
N ILE A 53 -0.73 -0.92 5.05
CA ILE A 53 -0.01 0.34 4.83
C ILE A 53 0.02 0.69 3.35
N VAL A 54 0.36 -0.27 2.48
CA VAL A 54 0.36 -0.07 1.02
C VAL A 54 -1.03 0.34 0.53
N LEU A 55 -2.07 -0.37 0.94
CA LEU A 55 -3.45 -0.08 0.54
C LEU A 55 -3.92 1.29 1.04
N ALA A 56 -3.68 1.59 2.33
CA ALA A 56 -4.05 2.87 2.92
C ALA A 56 -3.33 4.03 2.22
N THR A 57 -2.03 3.88 1.95
CA THR A 57 -1.25 4.86 1.20
C THR A 57 -1.78 5.03 -0.21
N PHE A 58 -2.03 3.94 -0.93
CA PHE A 58 -2.58 3.97 -2.28
C PHE A 58 -3.91 4.75 -2.34
N VAL A 59 -4.84 4.46 -1.44
CA VAL A 59 -6.13 5.16 -1.36
C VAL A 59 -5.96 6.64 -0.98
N THR A 60 -5.04 6.94 -0.06
CA THR A 60 -4.75 8.33 0.33
C THR A 60 -4.18 9.14 -0.83
N MET A 61 -3.37 8.51 -1.68
CA MET A 61 -2.78 9.16 -2.86
C MET A 61 -3.82 9.65 -3.87
N GLU A 62 -5.00 9.03 -3.95
CA GLU A 62 -6.11 9.53 -4.76
C GLU A 62 -6.56 10.94 -4.30
N GLY A 63 -6.72 11.12 -2.99
CA GLY A 63 -7.02 12.45 -2.43
C GLY A 63 -5.89 13.46 -2.63
N VAL A 64 -4.64 13.03 -2.47
CA VAL A 64 -3.45 13.88 -2.71
C VAL A 64 -3.38 14.31 -4.17
N ALA A 65 -3.58 13.38 -5.10
CA ALA A 65 -3.57 13.66 -6.54
C ALA A 65 -4.71 14.63 -6.92
N TRP A 66 -5.91 14.43 -6.36
CA TRP A 66 -7.02 15.35 -6.59
C TRP A 66 -6.74 16.77 -6.09
N VAL A 67 -6.20 16.90 -4.87
CA VAL A 67 -5.82 18.21 -4.30
C VAL A 67 -4.71 18.86 -5.14
N ALA A 68 -3.68 18.10 -5.49
CA ALA A 68 -2.57 18.57 -6.32
C ALA A 68 -3.07 19.04 -7.70
N HIS A 69 -3.92 18.24 -8.34
CA HIS A 69 -4.49 18.60 -9.63
C HIS A 69 -5.31 19.91 -9.55
N LYS A 70 -6.25 19.95 -8.60
CA LYS A 70 -7.19 21.08 -8.49
C LYS A 70 -6.51 22.39 -8.09
N TYR A 71 -5.59 22.38 -7.14
CA TYR A 71 -5.06 23.60 -6.54
C TYR A 71 -3.63 23.92 -7.00
N LEU A 72 -2.83 22.90 -7.24
CA LEU A 72 -1.43 23.08 -7.65
C LEU A 72 -1.32 23.17 -9.16
N MET A 73 -1.82 22.19 -9.90
CA MET A 73 -1.72 22.14 -11.37
C MET A 73 -2.59 23.20 -12.04
N HIS A 74 -3.87 23.28 -11.68
CA HIS A 74 -4.78 24.31 -12.19
C HIS A 74 -4.63 25.70 -11.53
N GLY A 75 -3.74 25.83 -10.54
CA GLY A 75 -3.47 27.07 -9.83
C GLY A 75 -2.04 27.52 -10.01
N LEU A 76 -1.24 27.34 -8.95
CA LEU A 76 0.10 27.89 -8.83
C LEU A 76 1.07 27.41 -9.93
N MET A 77 0.91 26.20 -10.42
CA MET A 77 1.80 25.57 -11.39
C MET A 77 1.14 25.37 -12.77
N TRP A 78 0.19 26.22 -13.13
CA TRP A 78 -0.51 26.16 -14.42
C TRP A 78 0.43 26.12 -15.62
N TYR A 79 1.54 26.85 -15.58
CA TYR A 79 2.56 26.85 -16.62
C TYR A 79 3.07 25.45 -17.00
N PHE A 80 3.14 24.53 -16.02
CA PHE A 80 3.56 23.16 -16.27
C PHE A 80 2.41 22.24 -16.71
N HIS A 81 1.16 22.67 -16.52
CA HIS A 81 -0.03 21.89 -16.82
C HIS A 81 -0.77 22.35 -18.08
N GLU A 82 -0.46 23.54 -18.57
CA GLU A 82 -1.11 24.17 -19.72
C GLU A 82 -0.99 23.34 -21.01
N ASP A 83 0.20 22.81 -21.30
CA ASP A 83 0.45 22.01 -22.50
C ASP A 83 -0.33 20.69 -22.50
N HIS A 84 -0.65 20.16 -21.32
CA HIS A 84 -1.50 19.00 -21.17
C HIS A 84 -2.95 19.28 -21.61
N HIS A 85 -3.44 20.51 -21.44
CA HIS A 85 -4.74 20.94 -21.93
C HIS A 85 -4.72 21.40 -23.40
N ALA A 86 -3.64 21.99 -23.85
CA ALA A 86 -3.51 22.57 -25.19
C ALA A 86 -3.07 21.57 -26.28
N HIS A 87 -2.69 20.35 -25.89
CA HIS A 87 -2.17 19.29 -26.75
C HIS A 87 -1.13 19.76 -27.78
N GLU A 88 0.02 20.17 -27.29
CA GLU A 88 1.16 20.49 -28.13
C GLU A 88 1.78 19.22 -28.75
N PRO A 89 2.30 19.26 -29.99
CA PRO A 89 2.92 18.11 -30.61
C PRO A 89 4.23 17.77 -29.92
N GLY A 90 4.31 16.61 -29.29
CA GLY A 90 5.49 16.09 -28.60
C GLY A 90 5.21 14.81 -27.86
N PHE A 91 6.27 14.06 -27.55
CA PHE A 91 6.14 12.86 -26.71
C PHE A 91 6.19 13.22 -25.23
N PHE A 92 7.00 14.22 -24.85
CA PHE A 92 7.13 14.72 -23.50
C PHE A 92 6.37 16.02 -23.36
N GLU A 93 5.61 16.15 -22.29
CA GLU A 93 4.88 17.33 -21.87
C GLU A 93 5.55 17.95 -20.64
N LYS A 94 5.43 19.25 -20.43
CA LYS A 94 5.87 19.90 -19.17
C LYS A 94 5.15 19.29 -17.97
N ASN A 95 3.92 18.84 -18.19
CA ASN A 95 3.11 18.11 -17.23
C ASN A 95 3.80 16.85 -16.66
N ASP A 96 4.72 16.24 -17.41
CA ASP A 96 5.48 15.08 -16.92
C ASP A 96 6.35 15.42 -15.70
N ALA A 97 6.68 16.71 -15.47
CA ALA A 97 7.38 17.15 -14.27
C ALA A 97 6.62 16.82 -12.97
N PHE A 98 5.29 16.74 -13.02
CA PHE A 98 4.49 16.36 -11.85
C PHE A 98 4.72 14.92 -11.40
N PHE A 99 5.21 14.06 -12.28
CA PHE A 99 5.65 12.73 -11.88
C PHE A 99 6.72 12.77 -10.77
N LEU A 100 7.61 13.75 -10.81
CA LEU A 100 8.67 13.90 -9.81
C LEU A 100 8.12 14.22 -8.41
N ILE A 101 6.98 14.92 -8.32
CA ILE A 101 6.32 15.24 -7.05
C ILE A 101 5.95 13.98 -6.28
N PHE A 102 5.64 12.90 -6.98
CA PHE A 102 5.30 11.62 -6.37
C PHE A 102 6.50 10.66 -6.34
N ALA A 103 7.34 10.67 -7.36
CA ALA A 103 8.52 9.80 -7.45
C ALA A 103 9.55 10.12 -6.35
N VAL A 104 9.80 11.40 -6.06
CA VAL A 104 10.78 11.81 -5.05
C VAL A 104 10.39 11.37 -3.64
N PRO A 105 9.17 11.63 -3.11
CA PRO A 105 8.76 11.11 -1.81
C PRO A 105 8.77 9.58 -1.74
N SER A 106 8.35 8.89 -2.82
CA SER A 106 8.41 7.44 -2.89
C SER A 106 9.84 6.92 -2.73
N ALA A 107 10.78 7.45 -3.54
CA ALA A 107 12.19 7.08 -3.48
C ALA A 107 12.80 7.39 -2.10
N TRP A 108 12.48 8.54 -1.53
CA TRP A 108 12.91 8.91 -0.18
C TRP A 108 12.43 7.91 0.87
N CYS A 109 11.17 7.52 0.83
CA CYS A 109 10.60 6.51 1.72
C CYS A 109 11.30 5.15 1.56
N PHE A 110 11.56 4.72 0.32
CA PHE A 110 12.30 3.48 0.05
C PHE A 110 13.72 3.52 0.61
N ILE A 111 14.49 4.59 0.31
CA ILE A 111 15.88 4.70 0.73
C ILE A 111 15.96 4.75 2.26
N THR A 112 15.24 5.67 2.89
CA THR A 112 15.32 5.85 4.34
C THR A 112 14.74 4.67 5.11
N GLY A 113 13.66 4.05 4.62
CA GLY A 113 13.07 2.86 5.23
C GLY A 113 13.97 1.64 5.10
N SER A 114 14.63 1.46 3.96
CA SER A 114 15.59 0.38 3.75
C SER A 114 16.84 0.55 4.63
N MET A 115 17.35 1.77 4.75
CA MET A 115 18.48 2.08 5.65
C MET A 115 18.14 1.85 7.12
N ALA A 116 16.88 1.96 7.52
CA ALA A 116 16.39 1.67 8.87
C ALA A 116 16.08 0.19 9.12
N GLY A 117 16.49 -0.71 8.22
CA GLY A 117 16.26 -2.14 8.36
C GLY A 117 14.91 -2.63 7.81
N GLY A 118 14.25 -1.85 6.96
CA GLY A 118 12.99 -2.25 6.31
C GLY A 118 11.75 -1.89 7.12
N ASP A 119 11.67 -0.68 7.65
CA ASP A 119 10.53 -0.22 8.43
C ASP A 119 9.31 0.16 7.56
N PHE A 120 8.26 0.67 8.20
CA PHE A 120 6.98 1.03 7.57
C PHE A 120 7.10 2.01 6.39
N ARG A 121 8.16 2.80 6.30
CA ARG A 121 8.41 3.74 5.20
C ARG A 121 8.57 3.04 3.86
N VAL A 122 9.15 1.83 3.83
CA VAL A 122 9.24 1.01 2.61
C VAL A 122 7.84 0.75 2.04
N TRP A 123 6.88 0.44 2.89
CA TRP A 123 5.51 0.14 2.49
C TRP A 123 4.73 1.39 2.06
N ILE A 124 5.00 2.54 2.69
CA ILE A 124 4.50 3.85 2.22
C ILE A 124 5.07 4.15 0.83
N GLY A 125 6.37 4.03 0.63
CA GLY A 125 7.02 4.21 -0.68
C GLY A 125 6.41 3.29 -1.74
N THR A 126 6.17 2.03 -1.38
CA THR A 126 5.50 1.04 -2.26
C THR A 126 4.07 1.50 -2.62
N GLY A 127 3.29 2.00 -1.67
CA GLY A 127 1.94 2.50 -1.91
C GLY A 127 1.92 3.70 -2.87
N ILE A 128 2.84 4.65 -2.70
CA ILE A 128 3.00 5.81 -3.59
C ILE A 128 3.39 5.33 -5.00
N ALA A 129 4.38 4.43 -5.12
CA ALA A 129 4.83 3.91 -6.40
C ALA A 129 3.72 3.12 -7.13
N ALA A 130 2.98 2.29 -6.40
CA ALA A 130 1.84 1.54 -6.94
C ALA A 130 0.74 2.48 -7.45
N TYR A 131 0.44 3.56 -6.72
CA TYR A 131 -0.50 4.58 -7.17
C TYR A 131 0.00 5.28 -8.43
N GLY A 132 1.27 5.72 -8.46
CA GLY A 132 1.87 6.36 -9.63
C GLY A 132 1.81 5.48 -10.87
N LEU A 133 2.07 4.18 -10.72
CA LEU A 133 1.93 3.21 -11.82
C LEU A 133 0.47 3.08 -12.28
N ALA A 134 -0.48 2.97 -11.35
CA ALA A 134 -1.91 2.90 -11.69
C ALA A 134 -2.39 4.19 -12.37
N TYR A 135 -1.95 5.35 -11.88
CA TYR A 135 -2.23 6.64 -12.49
C TYR A 135 -1.69 6.70 -13.92
N PHE A 136 -0.44 6.33 -14.16
CA PHE A 136 0.15 6.30 -15.50
C PHE A 136 -0.63 5.38 -16.45
N LEU A 137 -0.99 4.18 -16.01
CA LEU A 137 -1.76 3.24 -16.84
C LEU A 137 -3.16 3.77 -17.18
N VAL A 138 -3.85 4.39 -16.23
CA VAL A 138 -5.22 4.89 -16.46
C VAL A 138 -5.18 6.24 -17.17
N HIS A 139 -4.38 7.19 -16.72
CA HIS A 139 -4.36 8.55 -17.22
C HIS A 139 -3.64 8.64 -18.58
N ASP A 140 -2.36 8.25 -18.65
CA ASP A 140 -1.56 8.46 -19.86
C ASP A 140 -1.84 7.42 -20.95
N ILE A 141 -1.94 6.14 -20.56
CA ILE A 141 -2.13 5.07 -21.55
C ILE A 141 -3.59 4.96 -21.95
N PHE A 142 -4.52 4.87 -20.97
CA PHE A 142 -5.90 4.60 -21.27
C PHE A 142 -6.69 5.86 -21.66
N ILE A 143 -6.59 6.97 -20.93
CA ILE A 143 -7.37 8.20 -21.17
C ILE A 143 -6.74 8.99 -22.33
N HIS A 144 -5.49 9.43 -22.18
CA HIS A 144 -4.79 10.23 -23.18
C HIS A 144 -4.30 9.45 -24.39
N GLN A 145 -4.24 8.10 -24.29
CA GLN A 145 -3.79 7.25 -25.39
C GLN A 145 -2.38 7.63 -25.91
N ARG A 146 -1.51 8.09 -25.01
CA ARG A 146 -0.11 8.40 -25.30
C ARG A 146 0.58 7.23 -26.03
N PHE A 147 0.22 6.01 -25.64
CA PHE A 147 0.47 4.79 -26.40
C PHE A 147 -0.87 4.28 -26.93
N LYS A 148 -0.95 3.94 -28.19
CA LYS A 148 -2.20 3.43 -28.83
C LYS A 148 -2.58 2.03 -28.35
N LEU A 149 -2.48 1.82 -27.04
CA LEU A 149 -2.95 0.65 -26.31
C LEU A 149 -4.38 0.91 -25.81
N PHE A 150 -5.22 -0.10 -25.77
CA PHE A 150 -6.59 0.00 -25.24
C PHE A 150 -7.45 1.11 -25.88
N THR A 151 -7.29 1.37 -27.17
CA THR A 151 -8.03 2.41 -27.89
C THR A 151 -9.53 2.16 -27.93
N ARG A 152 -9.94 0.89 -27.95
CA ARG A 152 -11.34 0.46 -27.95
C ARG A 152 -11.66 -0.23 -26.62
N THR A 153 -12.76 0.16 -25.99
CA THR A 153 -13.31 -0.49 -24.80
C THR A 153 -14.83 -0.38 -24.83
N GLU A 154 -15.49 -1.47 -24.45
CA GLU A 154 -16.95 -1.52 -24.27
C GLU A 154 -17.34 -1.40 -22.78
N ASN A 155 -16.34 -1.32 -21.89
CA ASN A 155 -16.59 -1.18 -20.47
C ASN A 155 -17.14 0.22 -20.15
N VAL A 156 -18.33 0.27 -19.59
CA VAL A 156 -19.08 1.51 -19.30
C VAL A 156 -18.31 2.43 -18.34
N TYR A 157 -17.65 1.88 -17.33
CA TYR A 157 -16.85 2.67 -16.37
C TYR A 157 -15.64 3.32 -17.03
N LEU A 158 -14.92 2.56 -17.85
CA LEU A 158 -13.75 3.06 -18.55
C LEU A 158 -14.15 4.12 -19.59
N MET A 159 -15.27 3.95 -20.28
CA MET A 159 -15.81 4.98 -21.18
C MET A 159 -16.23 6.23 -20.42
N ALA A 160 -16.85 6.09 -19.24
CA ALA A 160 -17.25 7.22 -18.40
C ALA A 160 -16.07 8.02 -17.90
N ILE A 161 -15.01 7.37 -17.41
CA ILE A 161 -13.76 8.01 -16.96
C ILE A 161 -13.13 8.80 -18.11
N ARG A 162 -12.98 8.19 -19.28
CA ARG A 162 -12.43 8.87 -20.47
C ARG A 162 -13.28 10.07 -20.90
N LYS A 163 -14.60 9.95 -20.86
CA LYS A 163 -15.52 11.04 -21.18
C LYS A 163 -15.42 12.18 -20.17
N ALA A 164 -15.40 11.88 -18.87
CA ALA A 164 -15.28 12.87 -17.81
C ALA A 164 -13.98 13.67 -17.95
N HIS A 165 -12.86 12.98 -18.20
CA HIS A 165 -11.57 13.63 -18.39
C HIS A 165 -11.54 14.52 -19.65
N LYS A 166 -12.11 14.07 -20.77
CA LYS A 166 -12.24 14.90 -21.98
C LYS A 166 -13.10 16.16 -21.77
N VAL A 167 -14.09 16.10 -20.90
CA VAL A 167 -14.90 17.29 -20.53
C VAL A 167 -14.07 18.24 -19.67
N HIS A 168 -13.21 17.73 -18.80
CA HIS A 168 -12.29 18.53 -17.99
C HIS A 168 -11.26 19.29 -18.83
N HIS A 169 -10.84 18.76 -19.99
CA HIS A 169 -9.92 19.39 -20.95
C HIS A 169 -10.57 20.41 -21.91
N LYS A 170 -11.87 20.67 -21.78
CA LYS A 170 -12.58 21.67 -22.58
C LYS A 170 -12.75 22.98 -21.84
#